data_6679bae3d018b6ad187f219e4ed28c68
#
_entry.id   6679bae3d018b6ad187f219e4ed28c68
#
_cell.length_a   1.000
_cell.length_b   1.000
_cell.length_c   1.000
_cell.angle_alpha   90.00
_cell.angle_beta   90.00
_cell.angle_gamma   90.00
#
_symmetry.space_group_name_H-M   'P 1'
#
loop_
_entity.id
_entity.type
_entity.pdbx_description
1 polymer ?
#
loop_
_entity_poly.entity_id
_entity_poly.type
_entity_poly.pdbx_seq_one_letter_code
_entity_poly.pdbx_strand_id
1 'polypeptide(L)'
;IYNQVPHWSKHFPMPAKLHYRETENPEFIYFPACVTRIFGGSSLGKDDLITVVLRIADKAGIKISVPRSVHGQCCSQIWEHKGDPKGQQITANATVEEFYKLSQNGRIPIFCDTTSCTHTLLTLARHKGLLTPDNLTKLNLLKILDITQWLHDHVMPKVTVKHKKKHVLLHPTCAARLMNVDTVMTEIAHMCADNVTVPPDSYCCGAAGDRGFMFPEVARSATRD
;
A
#
# COMPACT_ATOMS: atom_id res chain seq x y z
N ILE A 1 24.25 -19.64 -3.40
CA ILE A 1 23.07 -19.21 -4.21
C ILE A 1 21.78 -19.70 -3.53
N TYR A 2 21.73 -20.95 -3.05
CA TYR A 2 20.51 -21.52 -2.44
C TYR A 2 20.00 -20.77 -1.19
N ASN A 3 20.84 -20.09 -0.46
CA ASN A 3 20.45 -19.34 0.76
C ASN A 3 20.02 -17.89 0.47
N GLN A 4 19.97 -17.47 -0.80
CA GLN A 4 19.63 -16.10 -1.20
C GLN A 4 18.23 -15.98 -1.82
N VAL A 5 17.54 -17.09 -1.98
CA VAL A 5 16.19 -17.12 -2.55
C VAL A 5 15.25 -17.75 -1.53
N PRO A 6 14.12 -17.10 -1.21
CA PRO A 6 13.13 -17.70 -0.32
C PRO A 6 12.65 -19.04 -0.87
N HIS A 7 12.61 -20.05 0.00
CA HIS A 7 12.02 -21.33 -0.37
C HIS A 7 10.52 -21.20 -0.49
N TRP A 8 9.95 -21.70 -1.58
CA TRP A 8 8.51 -21.77 -1.74
C TRP A 8 7.91 -22.65 -0.64
N SER A 9 6.88 -22.14 0.01
CA SER A 9 6.20 -22.85 1.09
C SER A 9 4.71 -22.99 0.77
N LYS A 10 4.13 -24.14 1.15
CA LYS A 10 2.67 -24.35 1.08
C LYS A 10 1.87 -23.35 1.95
N HIS A 11 2.54 -22.64 2.83
CA HIS A 11 1.95 -21.60 3.67
C HIS A 11 1.92 -20.21 3.01
N PHE A 12 2.58 -20.04 1.85
CA PHE A 12 2.41 -18.81 1.08
C PHE A 12 0.98 -18.69 0.56
N PRO A 13 0.37 -17.52 0.66
CA PRO A 13 -0.94 -17.30 0.09
C PRO A 13 -0.91 -17.48 -1.44
N MET A 14 -2.02 -17.96 -1.98
CA MET A 14 -2.20 -18.04 -3.42
C MET A 14 -2.11 -16.64 -4.05
N PRO A 15 -1.67 -16.53 -5.32
CA PRO A 15 -1.66 -15.25 -6.01
C PRO A 15 -3.04 -14.58 -6.00
N ALA A 16 -3.07 -13.26 -5.87
CA ALA A 16 -4.30 -12.50 -5.99
C ALA A 16 -4.87 -12.65 -7.40
N LYS A 17 -6.20 -12.63 -7.50
CA LYS A 17 -6.85 -12.43 -8.79
C LYS A 17 -6.57 -11.01 -9.27
N LEU A 18 -6.18 -10.87 -10.52
CA LEU A 18 -6.01 -9.54 -11.12
C LEU A 18 -7.41 -8.93 -11.36
N HIS A 19 -7.70 -7.89 -10.65
CA HIS A 19 -8.94 -7.13 -10.82
C HIS A 19 -8.64 -5.85 -11.59
N TYR A 20 -9.38 -5.66 -12.66
CA TYR A 20 -9.36 -4.43 -13.44
C TYR A 20 -10.74 -3.80 -13.36
N ARG A 21 -10.78 -2.50 -13.20
CA ARG A 21 -12.00 -1.72 -13.25
C ARG A 21 -11.71 -0.42 -13.98
N GLU A 22 -12.14 -0.32 -15.20
CA GLU A 22 -12.12 0.95 -15.93
C GLU A 22 -13.44 1.67 -15.68
N THR A 23 -13.35 2.84 -15.10
CA THR A 23 -14.52 3.64 -14.70
C THR A 23 -14.46 4.97 -15.42
N GLU A 24 -15.56 5.37 -16.05
CA GLU A 24 -15.67 6.70 -16.63
C GLU A 24 -15.73 7.76 -15.54
N ASN A 25 -14.92 8.83 -15.71
CA ASN A 25 -14.80 9.93 -14.75
C ASN A 25 -14.60 9.46 -13.31
N PRO A 26 -13.52 8.71 -13.01
CA PRO A 26 -13.26 8.23 -11.67
C PRO A 26 -12.88 9.38 -10.74
N GLU A 27 -13.32 9.29 -9.49
CA GLU A 27 -12.91 10.20 -8.43
C GLU A 27 -11.48 9.89 -7.96
N PHE A 28 -11.06 8.61 -8.04
CA PHE A 28 -9.74 8.14 -7.64
C PHE A 28 -9.24 7.04 -8.56
N ILE A 29 -7.90 6.97 -8.68
CA ILE A 29 -7.20 5.80 -9.22
C ILE A 29 -6.71 4.96 -8.04
N TYR A 30 -7.06 3.69 -8.02
CA TYR A 30 -6.51 2.74 -7.06
C TYR A 30 -5.28 2.06 -7.64
N PHE A 31 -4.16 2.21 -6.96
CA PHE A 31 -2.91 1.51 -7.22
C PHE A 31 -2.70 0.40 -6.19
N PRO A 32 -3.11 -0.84 -6.48
CA PRO A 32 -2.79 -1.97 -5.63
C PRO A 32 -1.28 -2.23 -5.68
N ALA A 33 -0.63 -2.29 -4.52
CA ALA A 33 0.80 -2.54 -4.42
C ALA A 33 1.19 -3.91 -4.99
N CYS A 34 2.47 -4.09 -5.32
CA CYS A 34 2.95 -5.37 -5.86
C CYS A 34 2.70 -6.52 -4.88
N VAL A 35 2.90 -6.30 -3.58
CA VAL A 35 2.63 -7.30 -2.54
C VAL A 35 1.16 -7.74 -2.53
N THR A 36 0.23 -6.81 -2.68
CA THR A 36 -1.21 -7.10 -2.77
C THR A 36 -1.58 -7.88 -4.03
N ARG A 37 -0.89 -7.64 -5.13
CA ARG A 37 -1.07 -8.36 -6.40
C ARG A 37 -0.44 -9.75 -6.41
N ILE A 38 0.67 -9.93 -5.66
CA ILE A 38 1.39 -11.21 -5.56
C ILE A 38 0.73 -12.12 -4.53
N PHE A 39 0.37 -11.58 -3.36
CA PHE A 39 -0.22 -12.35 -2.28
C PHE A 39 -1.73 -12.12 -2.24
N GLY A 40 -2.48 -13.11 -2.70
CA GLY A 40 -3.94 -13.09 -2.71
C GLY A 40 -4.56 -13.32 -1.34
N GLY A 41 -5.82 -13.68 -1.34
CA GLY A 41 -6.60 -13.89 -0.13
C GLY A 41 -5.97 -14.88 0.84
N SER A 42 -6.07 -14.60 2.13
CA SER A 42 -5.60 -15.50 3.18
C SER A 42 -6.45 -16.77 3.23
N SER A 43 -5.90 -17.85 3.79
CA SER A 43 -6.65 -19.07 4.09
C SER A 43 -7.83 -18.82 5.05
N LEU A 44 -7.80 -17.72 5.79
CA LEU A 44 -8.86 -17.26 6.69
C LEU A 44 -9.84 -16.32 6.01
N GLY A 45 -9.41 -15.66 4.94
CA GLY A 45 -10.19 -14.70 4.19
C GLY A 45 -10.87 -15.32 2.99
N LYS A 46 -11.95 -14.73 2.62
CA LYS A 46 -12.79 -15.15 1.52
C LYS A 46 -12.56 -14.30 0.29
N ASP A 47 -12.06 -13.07 0.50
CA ASP A 47 -11.82 -12.09 -0.53
C ASP A 47 -10.38 -11.55 -0.42
N ASP A 48 -9.76 -11.25 -1.56
CA ASP A 48 -8.50 -10.53 -1.61
C ASP A 48 -8.71 -9.03 -1.30
N LEU A 49 -7.63 -8.33 -0.97
CA LEU A 49 -7.69 -6.92 -0.57
C LEU A 49 -8.29 -6.04 -1.67
N ILE A 50 -7.97 -6.31 -2.94
CA ILE A 50 -8.49 -5.51 -4.06
C ILE A 50 -10.02 -5.62 -4.11
N THR A 51 -10.55 -6.84 -3.99
CA THR A 51 -12.00 -7.08 -3.93
C THR A 51 -12.65 -6.32 -2.76
N VAL A 52 -12.01 -6.33 -1.59
CA VAL A 52 -12.52 -5.62 -0.41
C VAL A 52 -12.55 -4.12 -0.64
N VAL A 53 -11.48 -3.54 -1.17
CA VAL A 53 -11.38 -2.10 -1.47
C VAL A 53 -12.45 -1.68 -2.49
N LEU A 54 -12.61 -2.45 -3.57
CA LEU A 54 -13.64 -2.18 -4.57
C LEU A 54 -15.06 -2.20 -3.97
N ARG A 55 -15.34 -3.18 -3.11
CA ARG A 55 -16.63 -3.31 -2.42
C ARG A 55 -16.89 -2.15 -1.45
N ILE A 56 -15.86 -1.69 -0.75
CA ILE A 56 -15.96 -0.54 0.16
C ILE A 56 -16.26 0.72 -0.64
N ALA A 57 -15.55 0.95 -1.75
CA ALA A 57 -15.80 2.07 -2.64
C ALA A 57 -17.24 2.07 -3.16
N ASP A 58 -17.73 0.92 -3.63
CA ASP A 58 -19.11 0.77 -4.12
C ASP A 58 -20.13 1.10 -3.02
N LYS A 59 -19.90 0.64 -1.78
CA LYS A 59 -20.78 0.96 -0.65
C LYS A 59 -20.77 2.45 -0.27
N ALA A 60 -19.65 3.11 -0.46
CA ALA A 60 -19.51 4.55 -0.23
C ALA A 60 -20.00 5.40 -1.42
N GLY A 61 -20.38 4.77 -2.54
CA GLY A 61 -20.74 5.47 -3.77
C GLY A 61 -19.59 6.23 -4.41
N ILE A 62 -18.34 5.77 -4.19
CA ILE A 62 -17.12 6.40 -4.70
C ILE A 62 -16.69 5.68 -5.98
N LYS A 63 -16.54 6.46 -7.04
CA LYS A 63 -16.08 5.95 -8.34
C LYS A 63 -14.56 5.80 -8.34
N ILE A 64 -14.07 4.57 -8.31
CA ILE A 64 -12.63 4.29 -8.42
C ILE A 64 -12.34 3.50 -9.70
N SER A 65 -11.17 3.76 -10.28
CA SER A 65 -10.64 3.00 -11.41
C SER A 65 -9.39 2.22 -11.01
N VAL A 66 -9.25 0.99 -11.53
CA VAL A 66 -8.06 0.14 -11.43
C VAL A 66 -7.62 -0.19 -12.86
N PRO A 67 -6.92 0.73 -13.54
CA PRO A 67 -6.51 0.53 -14.93
C PRO A 67 -5.55 -0.66 -15.07
N ARG A 68 -5.58 -1.33 -16.22
CA ARG A 68 -4.68 -2.49 -16.47
C ARG A 68 -3.21 -2.14 -16.31
N SER A 69 -2.82 -0.95 -16.70
CA SER A 69 -1.42 -0.48 -16.67
C SER A 69 -0.85 -0.34 -15.26
N VAL A 70 -1.67 -0.16 -14.21
CA VAL A 70 -1.16 -0.12 -12.81
C VAL A 70 -0.50 -1.42 -12.39
N HIS A 71 -0.88 -2.54 -13.01
CA HIS A 71 -0.29 -3.84 -12.68
C HIS A 71 1.16 -4.01 -13.17
N GLY A 72 1.61 -3.16 -14.09
CA GLY A 72 3.02 -3.09 -14.50
C GLY A 72 3.88 -2.18 -13.64
N GLN A 73 3.26 -1.40 -12.72
CA GLN A 73 3.96 -0.38 -11.95
C GLN A 73 4.43 -0.88 -10.59
N CYS A 74 5.45 -0.22 -10.04
CA CYS A 74 6.02 -0.52 -8.73
C CYS A 74 6.52 0.79 -8.09
N CYS A 75 6.38 0.91 -6.78
CA CYS A 75 6.90 2.06 -6.01
C CYS A 75 8.43 2.18 -6.04
N SER A 76 9.13 1.21 -6.59
CA SER A 76 10.59 1.09 -6.68
C SER A 76 11.34 0.73 -5.39
N GLN A 77 10.68 0.66 -4.23
CA GLN A 77 11.31 0.37 -2.93
C GLN A 77 12.13 -0.93 -2.92
N ILE A 78 11.69 -1.97 -3.63
CA ILE A 78 12.41 -3.25 -3.67
C ILE A 78 13.82 -3.10 -4.23
N TRP A 79 13.99 -2.27 -5.26
CA TRP A 79 15.30 -2.02 -5.88
C TRP A 79 16.23 -1.25 -4.94
N GLU A 80 15.69 -0.28 -4.19
CA GLU A 80 16.42 0.42 -3.13
C GLU A 80 16.92 -0.56 -2.06
N HIS A 81 16.04 -1.44 -1.57
CA HIS A 81 16.41 -2.44 -0.56
C HIS A 81 17.40 -3.49 -1.06
N LYS A 82 17.45 -3.75 -2.37
CA LYS A 82 18.42 -4.65 -2.99
C LYS A 82 19.73 -3.96 -3.40
N GLY A 83 19.81 -2.64 -3.25
CA GLY A 83 20.99 -1.87 -3.66
C GLY A 83 21.16 -1.80 -5.17
N ASP A 84 20.07 -1.83 -5.93
CA ASP A 84 20.07 -1.65 -7.38
C ASP A 84 19.52 -0.27 -7.77
N PRO A 85 20.40 0.76 -7.82
CA PRO A 85 20.00 2.12 -8.16
C PRO A 85 19.51 2.25 -9.61
N LYS A 86 19.98 1.40 -10.51
CA LYS A 86 19.54 1.40 -11.90
C LYS A 86 18.12 0.86 -12.06
N GLY A 87 17.83 -0.24 -11.40
CA GLY A 87 16.47 -0.81 -11.34
C GLY A 87 15.50 0.17 -10.68
N GLN A 88 15.94 0.84 -9.61
CA GLN A 88 15.16 1.86 -8.94
C GLN A 88 14.84 3.04 -9.87
N GLN A 89 15.86 3.56 -10.59
CA GLN A 89 15.70 4.68 -11.53
C GLN A 89 14.71 4.35 -12.64
N ILE A 90 14.87 3.21 -13.30
CA ILE A 90 14.00 2.77 -14.40
C ILE A 90 12.56 2.67 -13.92
N THR A 91 12.36 1.97 -12.81
CA THR A 91 11.02 1.68 -12.27
C THR A 91 10.33 2.93 -11.75
N ALA A 92 11.03 3.79 -11.01
CA ALA A 92 10.48 5.03 -10.49
C ALA A 92 10.01 5.97 -11.61
N ASN A 93 10.85 6.16 -12.64
CA ASN A 93 10.50 7.01 -13.78
C ASN A 93 9.30 6.48 -14.56
N ALA A 94 9.26 5.18 -14.83
CA ALA A 94 8.14 4.56 -15.53
C ALA A 94 6.82 4.69 -14.74
N THR A 95 6.89 4.51 -13.42
CA THR A 95 5.71 4.62 -12.55
C THR A 95 5.19 6.05 -12.46
N VAL A 96 6.07 7.05 -12.30
CA VAL A 96 5.68 8.46 -12.27
C VAL A 96 5.03 8.88 -13.58
N GLU A 97 5.60 8.46 -14.71
CA GLU A 97 5.06 8.77 -16.03
C GLU A 97 3.66 8.17 -16.22
N GLU A 98 3.48 6.89 -15.87
CA GLU A 98 2.18 6.25 -15.97
C GLU A 98 1.15 6.88 -15.02
N PHE A 99 1.55 7.19 -13.78
CA PHE A 99 0.66 7.85 -12.82
C PHE A 99 0.22 9.24 -13.31
N TYR A 100 1.11 10.00 -13.91
CA TYR A 100 0.78 11.30 -14.47
C TYR A 100 -0.26 11.19 -15.58
N LYS A 101 -0.10 10.20 -16.48
CA LYS A 101 -1.07 9.90 -17.53
C LYS A 101 -2.42 9.47 -16.95
N LEU A 102 -2.43 8.47 -16.06
CA LEU A 102 -3.66 7.93 -15.46
C LEU A 102 -4.42 8.97 -14.65
N SER A 103 -3.71 9.81 -13.91
CA SER A 103 -4.30 10.89 -13.11
C SER A 103 -4.76 12.09 -13.91
N GLN A 104 -4.67 12.04 -15.24
CA GLN A 104 -4.96 13.15 -16.12
C GLN A 104 -4.17 14.42 -15.70
N ASN A 105 -2.85 14.28 -15.65
CA ASN A 105 -1.91 15.32 -15.25
C ASN A 105 -2.05 15.77 -13.79
N GLY A 106 -2.31 14.82 -12.89
CA GLY A 106 -2.44 15.06 -11.45
C GLY A 106 -3.81 15.56 -10.99
N ARG A 107 -4.80 15.63 -11.88
CA ARG A 107 -6.16 16.03 -11.52
C ARG A 107 -6.88 15.01 -10.65
N ILE A 108 -6.74 13.73 -10.99
CA ILE A 108 -7.37 12.62 -10.28
C ILE A 108 -6.38 12.08 -9.25
N PRO A 109 -6.72 12.09 -7.95
CA PRO A 109 -5.87 11.51 -6.92
C PRO A 109 -5.65 10.00 -7.11
N ILE A 110 -4.47 9.53 -6.73
CA ILE A 110 -4.11 8.11 -6.73
C ILE A 110 -3.97 7.67 -5.28
N PHE A 111 -4.54 6.54 -4.89
CA PHE A 111 -4.26 5.96 -3.58
C PHE A 111 -3.64 4.57 -3.69
N CYS A 112 -2.73 4.28 -2.76
CA CYS A 112 -2.03 3.00 -2.65
C CYS A 112 -2.44 2.28 -1.37
N ASP A 113 -2.56 0.97 -1.43
CA ASP A 113 -3.01 0.11 -0.32
C ASP A 113 -1.88 -0.36 0.61
N THR A 114 -0.66 0.04 0.36
CA THR A 114 0.50 -0.33 1.17
C THR A 114 1.28 0.91 1.57
N THR A 115 1.25 1.21 2.86
CA THR A 115 1.81 2.45 3.42
C THR A 115 3.30 2.64 3.11
N SER A 116 4.10 1.56 3.11
CA SER A 116 5.52 1.65 2.73
C SER A 116 5.70 2.04 1.26
N CYS A 117 4.83 1.55 0.36
CA CYS A 117 4.85 1.98 -1.04
C CYS A 117 4.43 3.43 -1.18
N THR A 118 3.40 3.86 -0.45
CA THR A 118 2.97 5.28 -0.44
C THR A 118 4.11 6.18 0.04
N HIS A 119 4.75 5.81 1.16
CA HIS A 119 5.90 6.56 1.69
C HIS A 119 7.01 6.69 0.64
N THR A 120 7.38 5.58 -0.02
CA THR A 120 8.42 5.60 -1.05
C THR A 120 8.03 6.53 -2.21
N LEU A 121 6.82 6.41 -2.74
CA LEU A 121 6.33 7.27 -3.82
C LEU A 121 6.39 8.77 -3.45
N LEU A 122 6.00 9.13 -2.24
CA LEU A 122 6.02 10.51 -1.74
C LEU A 122 7.44 11.03 -1.51
N THR A 123 8.41 10.15 -1.32
CA THR A 123 9.80 10.52 -1.02
C THR A 123 10.76 10.38 -2.20
N LEU A 124 10.31 9.93 -3.38
CA LEU A 124 11.15 9.78 -4.58
C LEU A 124 11.94 11.04 -4.92
N ALA A 125 11.36 12.22 -4.76
CA ALA A 125 12.01 13.50 -5.02
C ALA A 125 13.23 13.80 -4.11
N ARG A 126 13.35 13.11 -2.97
CA ARG A 126 14.47 13.28 -2.04
C ARG A 126 15.75 12.62 -2.53
N HIS A 127 15.65 11.66 -3.44
CA HIS A 127 16.78 10.93 -4.01
C HIS A 127 17.32 11.68 -5.25
N LYS A 128 18.43 12.41 -5.06
CA LYS A 128 19.05 13.20 -6.14
C LYS A 128 19.39 12.31 -7.34
N GLY A 129 18.96 12.72 -8.52
CA GLY A 129 19.25 12.03 -9.79
C GLY A 129 18.44 10.74 -10.03
N LEU A 130 17.52 10.39 -9.14
CA LEU A 130 16.65 9.22 -9.33
C LEU A 130 15.64 9.46 -10.46
N LEU A 131 14.95 10.59 -10.42
CA LEU A 131 14.00 10.97 -11.46
C LEU A 131 14.64 11.89 -12.49
N THR A 132 14.17 11.78 -13.74
CA THR A 132 14.48 12.79 -14.75
C THR A 132 13.85 14.14 -14.34
N PRO A 133 14.38 15.30 -14.81
CA PRO A 133 13.78 16.60 -14.50
C PRO A 133 12.29 16.70 -14.88
N ASP A 134 11.90 16.09 -15.98
CA ASP A 134 10.51 16.02 -16.44
C ASP A 134 9.64 15.22 -15.46
N ASN A 135 10.09 14.02 -15.06
CA ASN A 135 9.35 13.18 -14.12
C ASN A 135 9.34 13.76 -12.70
N LEU A 136 10.35 14.51 -12.29
CA LEU A 136 10.30 15.25 -11.03
C LEU A 136 9.19 16.32 -11.06
N THR A 137 9.05 17.02 -12.17
CA THR A 137 7.96 17.98 -12.38
C THR A 137 6.60 17.29 -12.36
N LYS A 138 6.45 16.16 -13.05
CA LYS A 138 5.22 15.35 -13.03
C LYS A 138 4.88 14.88 -11.63
N LEU A 139 5.85 14.34 -10.89
CA LEU A 139 5.65 13.86 -9.51
C LEU A 139 5.07 14.95 -8.60
N ASN A 140 5.57 16.17 -8.71
CA ASN A 140 5.10 17.31 -7.92
C ASN A 140 3.65 17.71 -8.20
N LEU A 141 3.08 17.28 -9.32
CA LEU A 141 1.68 17.52 -9.68
C LEU A 141 0.77 16.37 -9.22
N LEU A 142 1.33 15.20 -8.89
CA LEU A 142 0.55 14.04 -8.46
C LEU A 142 0.01 14.23 -7.04
N LYS A 143 -1.22 13.80 -6.83
CA LYS A 143 -1.85 13.68 -5.52
C LYS A 143 -1.87 12.20 -5.15
N ILE A 144 -0.92 11.78 -4.30
CA ILE A 144 -0.79 10.39 -3.86
C ILE A 144 -1.24 10.29 -2.40
N LEU A 145 -2.19 9.41 -2.14
CA LEU A 145 -2.78 9.16 -0.82
C LEU A 145 -2.43 7.76 -0.32
N ASP A 146 -2.29 7.63 0.98
CA ASP A 146 -2.34 6.32 1.63
C ASP A 146 -3.78 5.82 1.71
N ILE A 147 -3.98 4.50 1.64
CA ILE A 147 -5.31 3.90 1.77
C ILE A 147 -5.98 4.31 3.09
N THR A 148 -5.22 4.47 4.17
CA THR A 148 -5.74 4.88 5.47
C THR A 148 -6.35 6.27 5.38
N GLN A 149 -5.66 7.20 4.74
CA GLN A 149 -6.14 8.55 4.53
C GLN A 149 -7.37 8.57 3.60
N TRP A 150 -7.32 7.81 2.50
CA TRP A 150 -8.45 7.66 1.61
C TRP A 150 -9.69 7.09 2.32
N LEU A 151 -9.51 6.07 3.17
CA LEU A 151 -10.61 5.51 3.98
C LEU A 151 -11.20 6.55 4.92
N HIS A 152 -10.34 7.23 5.68
CA HIS A 152 -10.78 8.20 6.68
C HIS A 152 -11.53 9.37 6.06
N ASP A 153 -10.91 10.02 5.06
CA ASP A 153 -11.41 11.30 4.55
C ASP A 153 -12.55 11.15 3.54
N HIS A 154 -12.59 10.03 2.82
CA HIS A 154 -13.53 9.87 1.69
C HIS A 154 -14.55 8.76 1.88
N VAL A 155 -14.21 7.69 2.60
CA VAL A 155 -15.11 6.54 2.78
C VAL A 155 -15.90 6.65 4.08
N MET A 156 -15.23 6.83 5.23
CA MET A 156 -15.88 6.81 6.54
C MET A 156 -17.01 7.83 6.68
N PRO A 157 -16.93 9.04 6.11
CA PRO A 157 -18.06 9.99 6.14
C PRO A 157 -19.30 9.53 5.36
N LYS A 158 -19.14 8.58 4.44
CA LYS A 158 -20.22 8.10 3.54
C LYS A 158 -20.80 6.75 3.95
N VAL A 159 -20.22 6.08 4.95
CA VAL A 159 -20.65 4.75 5.38
C VAL A 159 -20.99 4.72 6.86
N THR A 160 -21.89 3.83 7.24
CA THR A 160 -22.23 3.56 8.65
C THR A 160 -21.74 2.17 9.03
N VAL A 161 -20.94 2.09 10.09
CA VAL A 161 -20.49 0.80 10.65
C VAL A 161 -21.63 0.22 11.49
N LYS A 162 -22.34 -0.78 10.93
CA LYS A 162 -23.49 -1.40 11.59
C LYS A 162 -23.11 -2.34 12.76
N HIS A 163 -21.96 -3.01 12.64
CA HIS A 163 -21.50 -3.99 13.61
C HIS A 163 -20.04 -3.71 13.97
N LYS A 164 -19.85 -3.09 15.12
CA LYS A 164 -18.52 -2.86 15.66
C LYS A 164 -17.91 -4.16 16.18
N LYS A 165 -16.61 -4.27 16.12
CA LYS A 165 -15.85 -5.31 16.81
C LYS A 165 -15.75 -4.96 18.28
N LYS A 166 -15.81 -5.97 19.17
CA LYS A 166 -15.64 -5.74 20.61
C LYS A 166 -14.27 -5.21 20.97
N HIS A 167 -13.22 -5.74 20.33
CA HIS A 167 -11.85 -5.37 20.58
C HIS A 167 -11.02 -5.47 19.29
N VAL A 168 -10.16 -4.49 19.08
CA VAL A 168 -9.16 -4.44 18.00
C VAL A 168 -7.79 -4.13 18.58
N LEU A 169 -6.81 -4.93 18.23
CA LEU A 169 -5.40 -4.64 18.44
C LEU A 169 -4.84 -4.00 17.17
N LEU A 170 -4.28 -2.80 17.30
CA LEU A 170 -3.72 -2.05 16.17
C LEU A 170 -2.20 -1.98 16.31
N HIS A 171 -1.49 -2.44 15.29
CA HIS A 171 -0.04 -2.30 15.18
C HIS A 171 0.30 -1.34 14.02
N PRO A 172 0.55 -0.05 14.29
CA PRO A 172 0.99 0.88 13.26
C PRO A 172 2.37 0.50 12.73
N THR A 173 2.49 0.41 11.41
CA THR A 173 3.77 0.10 10.76
C THR A 173 4.76 1.27 10.89
N CYS A 174 6.06 0.99 10.66
CA CYS A 174 7.09 2.05 10.65
C CYS A 174 6.74 3.15 9.65
N ALA A 175 6.28 2.78 8.44
CA ALA A 175 5.90 3.74 7.42
C ALA A 175 4.67 4.57 7.84
N ALA A 176 3.69 3.97 8.54
CA ALA A 176 2.53 4.68 9.04
C ALA A 176 2.93 5.80 10.02
N ARG A 177 3.87 5.51 10.91
CA ARG A 177 4.41 6.51 11.85
C ARG A 177 5.22 7.60 11.14
N LEU A 178 6.08 7.23 10.17
CA LEU A 178 6.85 8.19 9.38
C LEU A 178 5.96 9.14 8.57
N MET A 179 4.78 8.70 8.20
CA MET A 179 3.79 9.49 7.44
C MET A 179 2.75 10.17 8.35
N ASN A 180 2.81 9.93 9.66
CA ASN A 180 1.81 10.41 10.64
C ASN A 180 0.37 9.96 10.31
N VAL A 181 0.21 8.79 9.70
CA VAL A 181 -1.12 8.20 9.43
C VAL A 181 -1.55 7.19 10.51
N ASP A 182 -0.73 6.92 11.48
CA ASP A 182 -1.02 6.06 12.63
C ASP A 182 -2.15 6.60 13.52
N THR A 183 -2.23 7.91 13.71
CA THR A 183 -3.37 8.59 14.35
C THR A 183 -4.65 8.35 13.57
N VAL A 184 -4.63 8.55 12.26
CA VAL A 184 -5.78 8.32 11.37
C VAL A 184 -6.21 6.84 11.39
N MET A 185 -5.25 5.90 11.42
CA MET A 185 -5.55 4.47 11.60
C MET A 185 -6.28 4.21 12.92
N THR A 186 -5.86 4.88 13.99
CA THR A 186 -6.48 4.75 15.32
C THR A 186 -7.90 5.30 15.32
N GLU A 187 -8.15 6.42 14.67
CA GLU A 187 -9.48 7.01 14.52
C GLU A 187 -10.42 6.08 13.76
N ILE A 188 -9.99 5.52 12.64
CA ILE A 188 -10.78 4.51 11.90
C ILE A 188 -11.05 3.29 12.78
N ALA A 189 -10.07 2.82 13.54
CA ALA A 189 -10.24 1.68 14.42
C ALA A 189 -11.33 1.95 15.48
N HIS A 190 -11.36 3.13 16.10
CA HIS A 190 -12.41 3.54 17.04
C HIS A 190 -13.79 3.68 16.40
N MET A 191 -13.87 4.03 15.13
CA MET A 191 -15.14 3.99 14.40
C MET A 191 -15.64 2.56 14.21
N CYS A 192 -14.72 1.59 14.10
CA CYS A 192 -15.02 0.19 13.76
C CYS A 192 -15.05 -0.75 14.98
N ALA A 193 -14.59 -0.32 16.15
CA ALA A 193 -14.52 -1.14 17.35
C ALA A 193 -14.93 -0.38 18.61
N ASP A 194 -15.38 -1.14 19.63
CA ASP A 194 -15.73 -0.59 20.95
C ASP A 194 -14.46 -0.29 21.77
N ASN A 195 -13.45 -1.17 21.66
CA ASN A 195 -12.16 -1.03 22.30
C ASN A 195 -11.03 -1.16 21.30
N VAL A 196 -10.08 -0.25 21.33
CA VAL A 196 -8.88 -0.26 20.51
C VAL A 196 -7.65 -0.24 21.42
N THR A 197 -6.76 -1.20 21.24
CA THR A 197 -5.47 -1.26 21.93
C THR A 197 -4.36 -1.03 20.91
N VAL A 198 -3.53 -0.04 21.16
CA VAL A 198 -2.26 0.15 20.47
C VAL A 198 -1.17 -0.22 21.45
N PRO A 199 -0.39 -1.29 21.25
CA PRO A 199 0.67 -1.66 22.18
C PRO A 199 1.68 -0.51 22.32
N PRO A 200 2.05 -0.12 23.56
CA PRO A 200 2.97 1.00 23.78
C PRO A 200 4.35 0.74 23.19
N ASP A 201 4.77 -0.53 23.22
CA ASP A 201 6.08 -0.98 22.74
C ASP A 201 6.01 -1.66 21.37
N SER A 202 5.09 -1.22 20.51
CA SER A 202 4.98 -1.76 19.16
C SER A 202 6.13 -1.26 18.30
N TYR A 203 7.21 -2.04 18.23
CA TYR A 203 8.40 -1.77 17.44
C TYR A 203 8.30 -2.28 16.01
N CYS A 204 9.44 -2.38 15.34
CA CYS A 204 9.56 -2.93 13.99
C CYS A 204 9.17 -4.42 13.98
N CYS A 205 8.39 -4.85 12.99
CA CYS A 205 8.01 -6.26 12.80
C CYS A 205 9.17 -7.15 12.31
N GLY A 206 10.35 -6.58 12.03
CA GLY A 206 11.52 -7.30 11.52
C GLY A 206 11.41 -7.78 10.08
N ALA A 207 10.33 -7.49 9.37
CA ALA A 207 10.14 -7.98 8.00
C ALA A 207 11.13 -7.35 7.00
N ALA A 208 11.47 -6.05 7.18
CA ALA A 208 12.43 -5.32 6.35
C ALA A 208 12.26 -5.61 4.84
N GLY A 209 11.05 -5.41 4.33
CA GLY A 209 10.66 -5.83 2.98
C GLY A 209 10.56 -7.36 2.88
N ASP A 210 11.37 -7.97 2.03
CA ASP A 210 11.41 -9.42 1.82
C ASP A 210 12.45 -10.15 2.68
N ARG A 211 13.26 -9.43 3.48
CA ARG A 211 14.31 -10.03 4.28
C ARG A 211 13.78 -11.02 5.32
N GLY A 212 12.61 -10.77 5.88
CA GLY A 212 11.99 -11.68 6.83
C GLY A 212 11.68 -13.07 6.25
N PHE A 213 11.53 -13.20 4.94
CA PHE A 213 11.40 -14.50 4.26
C PHE A 213 12.74 -15.23 4.08
N MET A 214 13.84 -14.48 3.99
CA MET A 214 15.18 -15.05 3.81
C MET A 214 15.87 -15.29 5.15
N PHE A 215 15.60 -14.45 6.14
CA PHE A 215 16.22 -14.44 7.47
C PHE A 215 15.13 -14.42 8.55
N PRO A 216 14.39 -15.52 8.75
CA PRO A 216 13.25 -15.58 9.67
C PRO A 216 13.63 -15.31 11.13
N GLU A 217 14.92 -15.49 11.51
CA GLU A 217 15.44 -15.18 12.82
C GLU A 217 15.33 -13.67 13.14
N VAL A 218 15.42 -12.78 12.14
CA VAL A 218 15.27 -11.33 12.32
C VAL A 218 13.84 -11.00 12.76
N ALA A 219 12.86 -11.55 12.03
CA ALA A 219 11.44 -11.36 12.37
C ALA A 219 11.10 -11.96 13.72
N ARG A 220 11.59 -13.18 14.03
CA ARG A 220 11.41 -13.83 15.34
C ARG A 220 12.01 -13.00 16.47
N SER A 221 13.19 -12.41 16.27
CA SER A 221 13.81 -11.55 17.27
C SER A 221 13.02 -10.28 17.51
N ALA A 222 12.52 -9.66 16.44
CA ALA A 222 11.76 -8.41 16.51
C ALA A 222 10.35 -8.57 17.12
N THR A 223 9.80 -9.78 17.14
CA THR A 223 8.44 -10.08 17.63
C THR A 223 8.45 -11.02 18.84
N ARG A 224 9.54 -11.00 19.64
CA ARG A 224 9.73 -11.95 20.75
C ARG A 224 8.92 -11.55 22.01
N ASP A 225 8.59 -10.30 22.18
CA ASP A 225 7.94 -9.73 23.37
C ASP A 225 6.40 -9.69 23.23
#